data_c8c2ef7e9df802f0648d266ed21011d1
#
_entry.id   c8c2ef7e9df802f0648d266ed21011d1
#
_cell.length_a   1.000
_cell.length_b   1.000
_cell.length_c   1.000
_cell.angle_alpha   90.00
_cell.angle_beta   90.00
_cell.angle_gamma   90.00
#
_symmetry.space_group_name_H-M   'P 1'
#
loop_
_entity.id
_entity.type
_entity.pdbx_description
1 polymer ?
#
loop_
_entity_poly.entity_id
_entity_poly.type
_entity_poly.pdbx_seq_one_letter_code
_entity_poly.pdbx_strand_id
1 'polypeptide(L)'
;MQEYLELLKKVKESGKPKGDRTGTGTLSIFGHQMRFDLQDSFPLLTTKKIHFKSVAYELLWFLKGETNIKYLKDNGVSIWDEWADENGDLGPVYGKQWRDWKGANGFHDQISNVIDQIKNNPNSRRHIVSAWNVAEIPSMALAPCHILFQFYVQEGKLSCQLYQRSADIFLGVPFNIASYALLTHMIANVCDLEVGDFVHTLGDAHLYNNHLTQAAEQLSRTPLKPPQIKVAKKNSIDDYVFEDFEIIDYEHHPHIPAPVAI
;
A
#
# COMPACT_ATOMS: atom_id res chain seq x y z
N MET A 1 13.79 5.99 4.04
CA MET A 1 13.76 4.60 3.44
C MET A 1 14.81 3.66 4.04
N GLN A 2 15.55 4.13 5.02
CA GLN A 2 16.52 3.30 5.76
C GLN A 2 15.82 2.15 6.49
N GLU A 3 14.65 2.41 7.08
CA GLU A 3 13.81 1.46 7.82
C GLU A 3 13.45 0.23 6.96
N TYR A 4 13.15 0.45 5.67
CA TYR A 4 12.87 -0.65 4.75
C TYR A 4 14.12 -1.48 4.45
N LEU A 5 15.28 -0.85 4.25
CA LEU A 5 16.53 -1.58 3.98
C LEU A 5 16.98 -2.38 5.22
N GLU A 6 16.76 -1.86 6.41
CA GLU A 6 16.98 -2.58 7.67
C GLU A 6 16.06 -3.80 7.80
N LEU A 7 14.79 -3.66 7.43
CA LEU A 7 13.88 -4.80 7.37
C LEU A 7 14.34 -5.86 6.37
N LEU A 8 14.68 -5.45 5.14
CA LEU A 8 15.14 -6.37 4.09
C LEU A 8 16.40 -7.13 4.54
N LYS A 9 17.36 -6.42 5.13
CA LYS A 9 18.57 -7.02 5.71
C LYS A 9 18.23 -7.98 6.84
N LYS A 10 17.38 -7.55 7.80
CA LYS A 10 16.98 -8.36 8.96
C LYS A 10 16.34 -9.68 8.53
N VAL A 11 15.40 -9.64 7.56
CA VAL A 11 14.73 -10.87 7.09
C VAL A 11 15.72 -11.76 6.36
N LYS A 12 16.58 -11.20 5.51
CA LYS A 12 17.60 -11.97 4.77
C LYS A 12 18.60 -12.67 5.72
N GLU A 13 19.02 -12.00 6.81
CA GLU A 13 20.06 -12.51 7.72
C GLU A 13 19.51 -13.37 8.89
N SER A 14 18.29 -13.07 9.35
CA SER A 14 17.72 -13.63 10.59
C SER A 14 16.37 -14.32 10.38
N GLY A 15 15.77 -14.21 9.20
CA GLY A 15 14.52 -14.88 8.85
C GLY A 15 14.64 -16.40 8.95
N LYS A 16 13.56 -17.04 9.38
CA LYS A 16 13.48 -18.49 9.45
C LYS A 16 12.84 -19.07 8.19
N PRO A 17 13.32 -20.22 7.68
CA PRO A 17 12.68 -20.89 6.57
C PRO A 17 11.21 -21.21 6.89
N LYS A 18 10.33 -20.89 5.96
CA LYS A 18 8.89 -21.16 6.05
C LYS A 18 8.33 -21.55 4.68
N GLY A 19 7.49 -22.56 4.65
CA GLY A 19 6.71 -22.91 3.47
C GLY A 19 5.60 -21.89 3.20
N ASP A 20 5.16 -21.82 1.97
CA ASP A 20 4.06 -20.95 1.54
C ASP A 20 3.16 -21.65 0.51
N ARG A 21 2.03 -21.02 0.16
CA ARG A 21 1.04 -21.56 -0.77
C ARG A 21 1.62 -21.81 -2.18
N THR A 22 2.62 -21.04 -2.60
CA THR A 22 3.20 -21.12 -3.94
C THR A 22 4.24 -22.24 -4.07
N GLY A 23 4.68 -22.82 -2.95
CA GLY A 23 5.75 -23.82 -2.93
C GLY A 23 7.16 -23.27 -3.14
N THR A 24 7.31 -21.95 -3.33
CA THR A 24 8.62 -21.29 -3.53
C THR A 24 9.47 -21.34 -2.25
N GLY A 25 8.83 -21.27 -1.09
CA GLY A 25 9.49 -21.12 0.21
C GLY A 25 9.97 -19.69 0.47
N THR A 26 10.07 -19.33 1.74
CA THR A 26 10.44 -18.00 2.19
C THR A 26 11.41 -18.03 3.35
N LEU A 27 12.13 -16.91 3.55
CA LEU A 27 12.66 -16.52 4.86
C LEU A 27 11.66 -15.55 5.48
N SER A 28 11.26 -15.76 6.73
CA SER A 28 10.20 -14.99 7.38
C SER A 28 10.58 -14.59 8.80
N ILE A 29 10.10 -13.40 9.20
CA ILE A 29 10.01 -12.95 10.59
C ILE A 29 8.55 -12.58 10.89
N PHE A 30 8.12 -12.74 12.14
CA PHE A 30 6.77 -12.36 12.55
C PHE A 30 6.80 -11.10 13.41
N GLY A 31 6.10 -10.06 12.95
CA GLY A 31 6.02 -8.78 13.63
C GLY A 31 7.20 -7.85 13.33
N HIS A 32 6.90 -6.76 12.60
CA HIS A 32 7.83 -5.65 12.38
C HIS A 32 7.05 -4.35 12.16
N GLN A 33 7.64 -3.22 12.51
CA GLN A 33 7.04 -1.92 12.27
C GLN A 33 8.09 -0.95 11.73
N MET A 34 7.69 -0.18 10.71
CA MET A 34 8.45 0.92 10.13
C MET A 34 7.66 2.21 10.28
N ARG A 35 8.37 3.35 10.38
CA ARG A 35 7.75 4.68 10.44
C ARG A 35 8.45 5.60 9.45
N PHE A 36 7.64 6.34 8.68
CA PHE A 36 8.11 7.30 7.68
C PHE A 36 7.49 8.66 7.96
N ASP A 37 8.33 9.68 8.14
CA ASP A 37 7.89 11.07 8.23
C ASP A 37 7.55 11.59 6.82
N LEU A 38 6.27 11.83 6.56
CA LEU A 38 5.80 12.28 5.24
C LEU A 38 6.02 13.78 5.01
N GLN A 39 6.40 14.54 6.05
CA GLN A 39 6.79 15.94 5.91
C GLN A 39 8.23 16.07 5.41
N ASP A 40 9.11 15.10 5.77
CA ASP A 40 10.51 15.11 5.34
C ASP A 40 10.63 14.71 3.86
N SER A 41 9.98 13.61 3.46
CA SER A 41 10.09 13.08 2.09
C SER A 41 8.96 12.13 1.75
N PHE A 42 8.77 11.88 0.44
CA PHE A 42 7.89 10.80 -0.01
C PHE A 42 8.64 9.45 -0.01
N PRO A 43 8.12 8.43 0.71
CA PRO A 43 8.84 7.17 0.91
C PRO A 43 8.80 6.25 -0.32
N LEU A 44 9.43 6.69 -1.41
CA LEU A 44 9.64 5.92 -2.62
C LEU A 44 11.09 5.43 -2.68
N LEU A 45 11.30 4.13 -2.90
CA LEU A 45 12.63 3.53 -2.91
C LEU A 45 13.53 4.12 -3.99
N THR A 46 14.79 4.38 -3.62
CA THR A 46 15.84 4.85 -4.52
C THR A 46 16.85 3.75 -4.87
N THR A 47 16.97 2.70 -4.05
CA THR A 47 17.87 1.56 -4.28
C THR A 47 17.43 0.64 -5.42
N LYS A 48 16.19 0.75 -5.87
CA LYS A 48 15.65 0.23 -7.12
C LYS A 48 14.49 1.11 -7.58
N LYS A 49 14.28 1.21 -8.89
CA LYS A 49 13.14 1.94 -9.44
C LYS A 49 11.83 1.30 -9.04
N ILE A 50 10.91 2.09 -8.50
CA ILE A 50 9.51 1.72 -8.28
C ILE A 50 8.65 2.38 -9.37
N HIS A 51 7.75 1.61 -9.96
CA HIS A 51 6.85 2.09 -11.01
C HIS A 51 5.68 2.84 -10.38
N PHE A 52 5.89 4.13 -10.05
CA PHE A 52 4.91 4.97 -9.35
C PHE A 52 3.55 5.03 -10.06
N LYS A 53 3.56 5.00 -11.41
CA LYS A 53 2.32 4.96 -12.19
C LYS A 53 1.42 3.80 -11.76
N SER A 54 1.96 2.58 -11.58
CA SER A 54 1.19 1.42 -11.13
C SER A 54 0.66 1.61 -9.71
N VAL A 55 1.47 2.18 -8.80
CA VAL A 55 1.04 2.50 -7.42
C VAL A 55 -0.15 3.44 -7.41
N ALA A 56 -0.08 4.53 -8.17
CA ALA A 56 -1.13 5.55 -8.21
C ALA A 56 -2.42 5.03 -8.84
N TYR A 57 -2.34 4.33 -9.98
CA TYR A 57 -3.53 3.77 -10.63
C TYR A 57 -4.19 2.66 -9.81
N GLU A 58 -3.41 1.82 -9.11
CA GLU A 58 -3.95 0.82 -8.18
C GLU A 58 -4.72 1.49 -7.03
N LEU A 59 -4.15 2.53 -6.42
CA LEU A 59 -4.83 3.28 -5.36
C LEU A 59 -6.12 3.95 -5.85
N LEU A 60 -6.08 4.59 -7.02
CA LEU A 60 -7.27 5.18 -7.64
C LEU A 60 -8.34 4.12 -7.96
N TRP A 61 -7.94 2.95 -8.40
CA TRP A 61 -8.83 1.82 -8.64
C TRP A 61 -9.50 1.33 -7.34
N PHE A 62 -8.74 1.19 -6.24
CA PHE A 62 -9.32 0.91 -4.92
C PHE A 62 -10.33 1.99 -4.49
N LEU A 63 -9.98 3.26 -4.66
CA LEU A 63 -10.86 4.39 -4.29
C LEU A 63 -12.13 4.47 -5.14
N LYS A 64 -12.12 3.93 -6.35
CA LYS A 64 -13.34 3.78 -7.18
C LYS A 64 -14.25 2.64 -6.72
N GLY A 65 -13.81 1.78 -5.81
CA GLY A 65 -14.56 0.60 -5.38
C GLY A 65 -14.63 -0.50 -6.42
N GLU A 66 -13.82 -0.41 -7.47
CA GLU A 66 -13.82 -1.37 -8.57
C GLU A 66 -13.11 -2.67 -8.21
N THR A 67 -13.55 -3.77 -8.81
CA THR A 67 -12.99 -5.13 -8.66
C THR A 67 -12.48 -5.69 -9.97
N ASN A 68 -12.90 -5.10 -11.10
CA ASN A 68 -12.46 -5.50 -12.43
C ASN A 68 -11.20 -4.75 -12.84
N ILE A 69 -10.23 -5.48 -13.39
CA ILE A 69 -8.92 -4.93 -13.79
C ILE A 69 -8.94 -4.10 -15.07
N LYS A 70 -10.10 -3.94 -15.72
CA LYS A 70 -10.21 -3.17 -16.96
C LYS A 70 -9.63 -1.75 -16.83
N TYR A 71 -9.96 -1.04 -15.73
CA TYR A 71 -9.42 0.29 -15.46
C TYR A 71 -7.89 0.30 -15.40
N LEU A 72 -7.29 -0.70 -14.78
CA LEU A 72 -5.83 -0.85 -14.71
C LEU A 72 -5.22 -1.10 -16.09
N LYS A 73 -5.80 -2.03 -16.87
CA LYS A 73 -5.36 -2.36 -18.23
C LYS A 73 -5.45 -1.17 -19.19
N ASP A 74 -6.56 -0.43 -19.14
CA ASP A 74 -6.77 0.77 -19.97
C ASP A 74 -5.69 1.84 -19.70
N ASN A 75 -5.08 1.80 -18.51
CA ASN A 75 -4.00 2.70 -18.11
C ASN A 75 -2.60 2.07 -18.17
N GLY A 76 -2.48 0.87 -18.76
CA GLY A 76 -1.21 0.17 -18.95
C GLY A 76 -0.60 -0.38 -17.65
N VAL A 77 -1.45 -0.79 -16.69
CA VAL A 77 -1.06 -1.41 -15.42
C VAL A 77 -1.52 -2.85 -15.42
N SER A 78 -0.61 -3.79 -15.20
CA SER A 78 -0.82 -5.25 -15.31
C SER A 78 -0.58 -6.02 -14.00
N ILE A 79 -0.39 -5.32 -12.88
CA ILE A 79 0.02 -5.93 -11.61
C ILE A 79 -1.01 -6.87 -10.98
N TRP A 80 -2.23 -6.94 -11.52
CA TRP A 80 -3.32 -7.80 -11.08
C TRP A 80 -3.75 -8.84 -12.12
N ASP A 81 -3.11 -8.87 -13.31
CA ASP A 81 -3.53 -9.74 -14.42
C ASP A 81 -3.53 -11.23 -14.08
N GLU A 82 -2.59 -11.67 -13.22
CA GLU A 82 -2.39 -13.09 -12.86
C GLU A 82 -3.46 -13.64 -11.91
N TRP A 83 -4.22 -12.77 -11.24
CA TRP A 83 -5.27 -13.18 -10.28
C TRP A 83 -6.69 -12.99 -10.81
N ALA A 84 -6.85 -12.22 -11.87
CA ALA A 84 -8.17 -11.95 -12.45
C ALA A 84 -8.72 -13.19 -13.18
N ASP A 85 -10.04 -13.37 -13.11
CA ASP A 85 -10.73 -14.38 -13.90
C ASP A 85 -10.76 -14.02 -15.40
N GLU A 86 -11.41 -14.86 -16.21
CA GLU A 86 -11.56 -14.68 -17.67
C GLU A 86 -12.27 -13.38 -18.06
N ASN A 87 -13.08 -12.81 -17.15
CA ASN A 87 -13.81 -11.55 -17.34
C ASN A 87 -13.02 -10.35 -16.78
N GLY A 88 -11.86 -10.59 -16.17
CA GLY A 88 -11.05 -9.57 -15.54
C GLY A 88 -11.50 -9.20 -14.12
N ASP A 89 -12.33 -10.00 -13.46
CA ASP A 89 -12.83 -9.75 -12.11
C ASP A 89 -11.97 -10.47 -11.06
N LEU A 90 -11.84 -9.83 -9.89
CA LEU A 90 -11.09 -10.32 -8.73
C LEU A 90 -12.00 -10.69 -7.55
N GLY A 91 -13.33 -10.55 -7.72
CA GLY A 91 -14.27 -10.64 -6.61
C GLY A 91 -14.18 -9.43 -5.66
N PRO A 92 -14.80 -9.49 -4.47
CA PRO A 92 -15.00 -8.33 -3.60
C PRO A 92 -13.73 -7.92 -2.85
N VAL A 93 -12.61 -7.67 -3.57
CA VAL A 93 -11.31 -7.27 -3.01
C VAL A 93 -11.30 -5.81 -2.57
N TYR A 94 -10.31 -5.40 -1.86
CA TYR A 94 -9.95 -4.06 -1.34
C TYR A 94 -10.93 -2.92 -1.60
N GLY A 95 -11.04 -2.43 -2.82
CA GLY A 95 -11.86 -1.27 -3.18
C GLY A 95 -13.35 -1.50 -2.89
N LYS A 96 -13.86 -2.68 -3.16
CA LYS A 96 -15.23 -3.08 -2.83
C LYS A 96 -15.47 -2.97 -1.31
N GLN A 97 -14.54 -3.45 -0.49
CA GLN A 97 -14.67 -3.37 0.95
C GLN A 97 -14.54 -1.94 1.46
N TRP A 98 -13.67 -1.13 0.87
CA TRP A 98 -13.48 0.26 1.29
C TRP A 98 -14.67 1.16 0.97
N ARG A 99 -15.33 0.94 -0.20
CA ARG A 99 -16.32 1.85 -0.75
C ARG A 99 -17.76 1.32 -0.70
N ASP A 100 -17.94 0.01 -0.59
CA ASP A 100 -19.25 -0.62 -0.70
C ASP A 100 -19.34 -1.89 0.16
N TRP A 101 -18.93 -1.79 1.43
CA TRP A 101 -19.03 -2.88 2.39
C TRP A 101 -20.48 -3.24 2.67
N LYS A 102 -20.86 -4.48 2.42
CA LYS A 102 -22.20 -5.00 2.67
C LYS A 102 -22.39 -5.27 4.18
N GLY A 103 -23.27 -4.50 4.81
CA GLY A 103 -23.71 -4.70 6.19
C GLY A 103 -25.15 -5.21 6.31
N ALA A 104 -25.61 -5.45 7.51
CA ALA A 104 -26.98 -5.94 7.77
C ALA A 104 -28.07 -4.93 7.32
N ASN A 105 -27.78 -3.63 7.39
CA ASN A 105 -28.73 -2.54 7.13
C ASN A 105 -28.39 -1.77 5.83
N GLY A 106 -27.64 -2.36 4.91
CA GLY A 106 -27.24 -1.72 3.65
C GLY A 106 -25.73 -1.71 3.45
N PHE A 107 -25.29 -0.81 2.59
CA PHE A 107 -23.88 -0.68 2.23
C PHE A 107 -23.22 0.47 2.98
N HIS A 108 -21.92 0.33 3.25
CA HIS A 108 -21.13 1.31 3.97
C HIS A 108 -19.90 1.72 3.14
N ASP A 109 -19.81 3.00 2.82
CA ASP A 109 -18.61 3.62 2.26
C ASP A 109 -17.69 4.03 3.43
N GLN A 110 -16.68 3.19 3.71
CA GLN A 110 -15.77 3.42 4.82
C GLN A 110 -14.85 4.62 4.57
N ILE A 111 -14.47 4.90 3.31
CA ILE A 111 -13.60 6.03 2.95
C ILE A 111 -14.34 7.36 3.17
N SER A 112 -15.56 7.50 2.66
CA SER A 112 -16.36 8.70 2.90
C SER A 112 -16.63 8.90 4.40
N ASN A 113 -16.99 7.83 5.10
CA ASN A 113 -17.25 7.89 6.54
C ASN A 113 -16.01 8.32 7.35
N VAL A 114 -14.83 7.81 7.02
CA VAL A 114 -13.60 8.19 7.76
C VAL A 114 -13.20 9.63 7.47
N ILE A 115 -13.37 10.13 6.25
CA ILE A 115 -13.13 11.52 5.88
C ILE A 115 -14.08 12.45 6.68
N ASP A 116 -15.36 12.12 6.71
CA ASP A 116 -16.36 12.89 7.47
C ASP A 116 -16.04 12.89 8.98
N GLN A 117 -15.61 11.75 9.53
CA GLN A 117 -15.20 11.66 10.93
C GLN A 117 -13.94 12.48 11.21
N ILE A 118 -12.93 12.48 10.33
CA ILE A 118 -11.72 13.29 10.49
C ILE A 118 -12.08 14.77 10.50
N LYS A 119 -12.96 15.24 9.60
CA LYS A 119 -13.40 16.64 9.53
C LYS A 119 -14.20 17.08 10.76
N ASN A 120 -15.14 16.24 11.23
CA ASN A 120 -16.12 16.61 12.25
C ASN A 120 -15.73 16.19 13.68
N ASN A 121 -14.88 15.19 13.84
CA ASN A 121 -14.42 14.66 15.13
C ASN A 121 -12.98 14.15 15.04
N PRO A 122 -11.98 15.02 14.80
CA PRO A 122 -10.58 14.63 14.58
C PRO A 122 -9.96 13.88 15.77
N ASN A 123 -10.47 14.06 16.97
CA ASN A 123 -9.98 13.37 18.19
C ASN A 123 -10.53 11.95 18.37
N SER A 124 -11.35 11.46 17.45
CA SER A 124 -11.88 10.09 17.49
C SER A 124 -10.74 9.06 17.34
N ARG A 125 -10.90 7.93 18.03
CA ARG A 125 -10.02 6.74 17.91
C ARG A 125 -10.60 5.69 16.97
N ARG A 126 -11.62 6.07 16.15
CA ARG A 126 -12.39 5.17 15.28
C ARG A 126 -12.20 5.46 13.80
N HIS A 127 -11.17 6.20 13.43
CA HIS A 127 -10.82 6.47 12.04
C HIS A 127 -10.20 5.23 11.41
N ILE A 128 -10.98 4.17 11.20
CA ILE A 128 -10.53 2.86 10.74
C ILE A 128 -11.25 2.50 9.44
N VAL A 129 -10.48 1.93 8.50
CA VAL A 129 -10.96 1.30 7.28
C VAL A 129 -10.45 -0.14 7.26
N SER A 130 -11.33 -1.11 7.02
CA SER A 130 -11.00 -2.54 6.98
C SER A 130 -11.33 -3.14 5.62
N ALA A 131 -10.43 -3.96 5.10
CA ALA A 131 -10.67 -4.81 3.93
C ALA A 131 -10.95 -6.28 4.30
N TRP A 132 -10.80 -6.65 5.58
CA TRP A 132 -10.93 -8.03 6.03
C TRP A 132 -12.38 -8.36 6.36
N ASN A 133 -13.18 -8.67 5.33
CA ASN A 133 -14.56 -9.12 5.46
C ASN A 133 -14.62 -10.64 5.50
N VAL A 134 -14.74 -11.20 6.69
CA VAL A 134 -14.70 -12.66 6.93
C VAL A 134 -15.75 -13.42 6.08
N ALA A 135 -16.91 -12.80 5.86
CA ALA A 135 -17.98 -13.43 5.10
C ALA A 135 -17.70 -13.49 3.58
N GLU A 136 -16.87 -12.60 3.06
CA GLU A 136 -16.60 -12.47 1.61
C GLU A 136 -15.20 -12.95 1.20
N ILE A 137 -14.28 -13.23 2.14
CA ILE A 137 -12.94 -13.76 1.85
C ILE A 137 -12.96 -14.96 0.90
N PRO A 138 -13.87 -15.96 1.04
CA PRO A 138 -13.89 -17.12 0.13
C PRO A 138 -14.23 -16.77 -1.32
N SER A 139 -14.80 -15.59 -1.57
CA SER A 139 -15.18 -15.10 -2.91
C SER A 139 -14.13 -14.16 -3.53
N MET A 140 -13.03 -13.89 -2.83
CA MET A 140 -11.93 -13.04 -3.30
C MET A 140 -10.89 -13.89 -4.03
N ALA A 141 -10.42 -13.44 -5.19
CA ALA A 141 -9.32 -14.07 -5.91
C ALA A 141 -8.03 -14.11 -5.07
N LEU A 142 -7.84 -13.07 -4.24
CA LEU A 142 -6.74 -12.98 -3.28
C LEU A 142 -7.24 -12.32 -1.98
N ALA A 143 -7.14 -13.04 -0.86
CA ALA A 143 -7.47 -12.48 0.45
C ALA A 143 -6.55 -11.29 0.78
N PRO A 144 -7.09 -10.16 1.29
CA PRO A 144 -6.34 -8.93 1.51
C PRO A 144 -5.07 -9.13 2.33
N CYS A 145 -3.92 -8.70 1.82
CA CYS A 145 -2.65 -8.68 2.54
C CYS A 145 -2.59 -7.51 3.51
N HIS A 146 -2.90 -6.30 3.06
CA HIS A 146 -3.08 -5.12 3.90
C HIS A 146 -4.55 -5.02 4.32
N ILE A 147 -4.82 -5.36 5.58
CA ILE A 147 -6.17 -5.71 6.04
C ILE A 147 -6.94 -4.58 6.71
N LEU A 148 -6.24 -3.66 7.36
CA LEU A 148 -6.85 -2.48 7.95
C LEU A 148 -5.84 -1.34 8.05
N PHE A 149 -6.36 -0.12 8.02
CA PHE A 149 -5.57 1.06 8.35
C PHE A 149 -6.38 2.01 9.23
N GLN A 150 -5.66 2.80 10.02
CA GLN A 150 -6.21 3.75 10.96
C GLN A 150 -5.54 5.11 10.76
N PHE A 151 -6.35 6.17 10.77
CA PHE A 151 -5.85 7.54 10.79
C PHE A 151 -5.81 8.10 12.21
N TYR A 152 -4.90 9.05 12.39
CA TYR A 152 -4.72 9.77 13.64
C TYR A 152 -4.44 11.24 13.34
N VAL A 153 -5.18 12.14 14.00
CA VAL A 153 -5.01 13.59 13.86
C VAL A 153 -4.39 14.14 15.12
N GLN A 154 -3.29 14.87 14.96
CA GLN A 154 -2.64 15.60 16.05
C GLN A 154 -1.99 16.88 15.52
N GLU A 155 -2.20 18.01 16.19
CA GLU A 155 -1.58 19.29 15.85
C GLU A 155 -1.76 19.69 14.38
N GLY A 156 -2.96 19.45 13.83
CA GLY A 156 -3.27 19.77 12.44
C GLY A 156 -2.66 18.82 11.40
N LYS A 157 -2.07 17.69 11.83
CA LYS A 157 -1.43 16.70 10.97
C LYS A 157 -2.18 15.38 10.97
N LEU A 158 -2.26 14.75 9.79
CA LEU A 158 -2.85 13.43 9.59
C LEU A 158 -1.76 12.38 9.45
N SER A 159 -1.77 11.39 10.33
CA SER A 159 -0.93 10.19 10.24
C SER A 159 -1.78 8.97 9.89
N CYS A 160 -1.17 7.97 9.25
CA CYS A 160 -1.80 6.71 8.92
C CYS A 160 -0.99 5.54 9.47
N GLN A 161 -1.66 4.55 10.07
CA GLN A 161 -1.05 3.27 10.42
C GLN A 161 -1.74 2.15 9.66
N LEU A 162 -0.95 1.37 8.91
CA LEU A 162 -1.38 0.17 8.19
C LEU A 162 -0.99 -1.08 8.98
N TYR A 163 -1.91 -2.05 9.10
CA TYR A 163 -1.56 -3.43 9.42
C TYR A 163 -1.64 -4.32 8.18
N GLN A 164 -0.51 -4.93 7.81
CA GLN A 164 -0.37 -5.87 6.71
C GLN A 164 -0.04 -7.26 7.25
N ARG A 165 -0.97 -8.23 7.11
CA ARG A 165 -0.82 -9.59 7.66
C ARG A 165 0.25 -10.43 6.96
N SER A 166 0.46 -10.18 5.67
CA SER A 166 1.36 -10.92 4.78
C SER A 166 2.09 -9.93 3.88
N ALA A 167 3.41 -9.91 3.96
CA ALA A 167 4.23 -8.86 3.39
C ALA A 167 5.42 -9.43 2.63
N ASP A 168 5.28 -9.57 1.29
CA ASP A 168 6.42 -9.76 0.40
C ASP A 168 7.28 -8.51 0.43
N ILE A 169 8.40 -8.59 1.15
CA ILE A 169 9.24 -7.42 1.40
C ILE A 169 10.00 -6.96 0.17
N PHE A 170 10.17 -7.80 -0.86
CA PHE A 170 10.93 -7.40 -2.04
C PHE A 170 10.06 -6.75 -3.11
N LEU A 171 8.92 -7.35 -3.49
CA LEU A 171 8.02 -6.81 -4.52
C LEU A 171 6.89 -5.97 -3.94
N GLY A 172 6.14 -6.50 -2.97
CA GLY A 172 4.89 -5.89 -2.49
C GLY A 172 5.09 -4.70 -1.56
N VAL A 173 5.89 -4.85 -0.50
CA VAL A 173 6.04 -3.83 0.55
C VAL A 173 6.43 -2.44 0.01
N PRO A 174 7.37 -2.28 -0.95
CA PRO A 174 7.68 -0.97 -1.51
C PRO A 174 6.49 -0.27 -2.17
N PHE A 175 5.63 -1.03 -2.86
CA PHE A 175 4.39 -0.53 -3.46
C PHE A 175 3.39 -0.11 -2.37
N ASN A 176 3.22 -0.94 -1.33
CA ASN A 176 2.30 -0.65 -0.24
C ASN A 176 2.73 0.60 0.55
N ILE A 177 4.03 0.79 0.81
CA ILE A 177 4.56 2.00 1.45
C ILE A 177 4.16 3.24 0.64
N ALA A 178 4.46 3.26 -0.65
CA ALA A 178 4.16 4.40 -1.52
C ALA A 178 2.65 4.64 -1.67
N SER A 179 1.84 3.57 -1.77
CA SER A 179 0.38 3.65 -1.91
C SER A 179 -0.27 4.28 -0.68
N TYR A 180 0.07 3.83 0.53
CA TYR A 180 -0.53 4.37 1.76
C TYR A 180 0.03 5.74 2.14
N ALA A 181 1.29 6.04 1.80
CA ALA A 181 1.81 7.40 1.88
C ALA A 181 1.01 8.35 0.97
N LEU A 182 0.76 7.96 -0.29
CA LEU A 182 -0.06 8.74 -1.22
C LEU A 182 -1.49 8.92 -0.70
N LEU A 183 -2.13 7.86 -0.22
CA LEU A 183 -3.48 7.92 0.38
C LEU A 183 -3.52 8.90 1.55
N THR A 184 -2.47 8.93 2.39
CA THR A 184 -2.39 9.85 3.53
C THR A 184 -2.33 11.30 3.04
N HIS A 185 -1.53 11.61 2.01
CA HIS A 185 -1.50 12.94 1.38
C HIS A 185 -2.87 13.35 0.80
N MET A 186 -3.53 12.43 0.09
CA MET A 186 -4.84 12.70 -0.52
C MET A 186 -5.90 13.04 0.54
N ILE A 187 -6.01 12.22 1.59
CA ILE A 187 -6.99 12.44 2.67
C ILE A 187 -6.65 13.68 3.50
N ALA A 188 -5.37 13.93 3.79
CA ALA A 188 -4.94 15.16 4.46
C ALA A 188 -5.39 16.40 3.68
N ASN A 189 -5.16 16.42 2.35
CA ASN A 189 -5.60 17.52 1.48
C ASN A 189 -7.12 17.74 1.50
N VAL A 190 -7.91 16.65 1.41
CA VAL A 190 -9.39 16.71 1.44
C VAL A 190 -9.91 17.16 2.79
N CYS A 191 -9.16 16.92 3.87
CA CYS A 191 -9.53 17.31 5.23
C CYS A 191 -8.91 18.64 5.70
N ASP A 192 -8.20 19.37 4.83
CA ASP A 192 -7.48 20.62 5.18
C ASP A 192 -6.44 20.42 6.30
N LEU A 193 -5.76 19.28 6.30
CA LEU A 193 -4.70 18.91 7.24
C LEU A 193 -3.35 18.85 6.53
N GLU A 194 -2.26 18.99 7.29
CA GLU A 194 -0.92 18.60 6.85
C GLU A 194 -0.73 17.09 7.01
N VAL A 195 0.28 16.53 6.35
CA VAL A 195 0.65 15.13 6.57
C VAL A 195 1.52 14.99 7.82
N GLY A 196 1.38 13.87 8.52
CA GLY A 196 2.26 13.44 9.60
C GLY A 196 3.06 12.21 9.20
N ASP A 197 2.93 11.12 9.96
CA ASP A 197 3.64 9.87 9.74
C ASP A 197 2.83 8.84 8.96
N PHE A 198 3.52 8.01 8.19
CA PHE A 198 3.04 6.70 7.79
C PHE A 198 3.72 5.61 8.64
N VAL A 199 2.92 4.83 9.36
CA VAL A 199 3.38 3.71 10.20
C VAL A 199 2.95 2.41 9.55
N HIS A 200 3.91 1.56 9.18
CA HIS A 200 3.64 0.28 8.52
C HIS A 200 3.93 -0.88 9.46
N THR A 201 2.89 -1.55 9.93
CA THR A 201 2.97 -2.70 10.83
C THR A 201 2.75 -3.98 10.03
N LEU A 202 3.72 -4.89 10.10
CA LEU A 202 3.74 -6.14 9.36
C LEU A 202 3.52 -7.32 10.30
N GLY A 203 2.70 -8.28 9.88
CA GLY A 203 2.57 -9.60 10.49
C GLY A 203 3.69 -10.52 10.00
N ASP A 204 3.40 -11.36 9.00
CA ASP A 204 4.41 -12.21 8.34
C ASP A 204 5.18 -11.38 7.30
N ALA A 205 6.36 -10.92 7.67
CA ALA A 205 7.29 -10.23 6.77
C ALA A 205 8.25 -11.24 6.18
N HIS A 206 8.14 -11.47 4.86
CA HIS A 206 8.86 -12.55 4.21
C HIS A 206 9.58 -12.14 2.93
N LEU A 207 10.66 -12.84 2.66
CA LEU A 207 11.45 -12.76 1.43
C LEU A 207 11.41 -14.12 0.76
N TYR A 208 10.89 -14.20 -0.46
CA TYR A 208 10.86 -15.43 -1.24
C TYR A 208 12.26 -15.93 -1.56
N ASN A 209 12.45 -17.24 -1.58
CA ASN A 209 13.76 -17.85 -1.83
C ASN A 209 14.33 -17.50 -3.22
N ASN A 210 13.46 -17.28 -4.21
CA ASN A 210 13.84 -16.85 -5.55
C ASN A 210 14.15 -15.34 -5.66
N HIS A 211 14.06 -14.57 -4.55
CA HIS A 211 14.42 -13.14 -4.48
C HIS A 211 15.72 -12.88 -3.69
N LEU A 212 16.39 -13.90 -3.16
CA LEU A 212 17.57 -13.73 -2.29
C LEU A 212 18.74 -13.02 -2.99
N THR A 213 18.96 -13.31 -4.28
CA THR A 213 20.00 -12.66 -5.10
C THR A 213 19.66 -11.19 -5.35
N GLN A 214 18.41 -10.90 -5.71
CA GLN A 214 17.92 -9.56 -5.95
C GLN A 214 17.95 -8.69 -4.68
N ALA A 215 17.61 -9.29 -3.53
CA ALA A 215 17.72 -8.61 -2.24
C ALA A 215 19.19 -8.32 -1.88
N ALA A 216 20.13 -9.22 -2.16
CA ALA A 216 21.55 -8.99 -1.98
C ALA A 216 22.06 -7.83 -2.86
N GLU A 217 21.66 -7.82 -4.13
CA GLU A 217 21.98 -6.72 -5.07
C GLU A 217 21.42 -5.40 -4.55
N GLN A 218 20.15 -5.36 -4.15
CA GLN A 218 19.53 -4.13 -3.63
C GLN A 218 20.24 -3.60 -2.39
N LEU A 219 20.62 -4.48 -1.46
CA LEU A 219 21.35 -4.12 -0.24
C LEU A 219 22.79 -3.65 -0.49
N SER A 220 23.39 -3.98 -1.64
CA SER A 220 24.73 -3.48 -2.04
C SER A 220 24.71 -2.06 -2.57
N ARG A 221 23.54 -1.51 -2.89
CA ARG A 221 23.37 -0.17 -3.47
C ARG A 221 23.27 0.89 -2.40
N THR A 222 23.98 2.01 -2.57
CA THR A 222 23.85 3.16 -1.68
C THR A 222 22.52 3.87 -1.92
N PRO A 223 21.68 4.10 -0.90
CA PRO A 223 20.47 4.87 -1.05
C PRO A 223 20.74 6.30 -1.54
N LEU A 224 19.93 6.79 -2.45
CA LEU A 224 19.92 8.18 -2.89
C LEU A 224 18.91 8.98 -2.06
N LYS A 225 18.90 10.31 -2.23
CA LYS A 225 17.93 11.17 -1.55
C LYS A 225 16.51 10.76 -1.93
N PRO A 226 15.60 10.56 -0.95
CA PRO A 226 14.20 10.29 -1.25
C PRO A 226 13.55 11.48 -2.00
N PRO A 227 12.61 11.21 -2.92
CA PRO A 227 11.90 12.27 -3.64
C PRO A 227 10.92 13.03 -2.75
N GLN A 228 10.39 14.11 -3.29
CA GLN A 228 9.20 14.79 -2.79
C GLN A 228 7.99 14.41 -3.64
N ILE A 229 6.78 14.64 -3.11
CA ILE A 229 5.55 14.51 -3.88
C ILE A 229 4.75 15.81 -3.79
N LYS A 230 4.17 16.20 -4.93
CA LYS A 230 3.15 17.22 -4.97
C LYS A 230 1.82 16.56 -5.32
N VAL A 231 0.81 16.78 -4.49
CA VAL A 231 -0.55 16.29 -4.66
C VAL A 231 -1.47 17.49 -4.80
N ALA A 232 -2.19 17.58 -5.91
CA ALA A 232 -3.13 18.68 -6.14
C ALA A 232 -4.21 18.69 -5.05
N LYS A 233 -4.59 19.89 -4.59
CA LYS A 233 -5.68 20.02 -3.62
C LYS A 233 -7.01 19.76 -4.30
N LYS A 234 -7.83 18.88 -3.72
CA LYS A 234 -9.18 18.55 -4.16
C LYS A 234 -10.19 18.71 -3.02
N ASN A 235 -11.45 18.87 -3.36
CA ASN A 235 -12.54 18.94 -2.39
C ASN A 235 -13.10 17.56 -2.03
N SER A 236 -12.98 16.59 -2.95
CA SER A 236 -13.40 15.20 -2.76
C SER A 236 -12.26 14.23 -3.08
N ILE A 237 -12.24 13.10 -2.37
CA ILE A 237 -11.33 12.00 -2.65
C ILE A 237 -11.60 11.38 -4.03
N ASP A 238 -12.84 11.50 -4.52
CA ASP A 238 -13.30 10.95 -5.79
C ASP A 238 -12.88 11.80 -7.00
N ASP A 239 -12.42 13.04 -6.78
CA ASP A 239 -12.00 13.95 -7.84
C ASP A 239 -10.55 13.72 -8.30
N TYR A 240 -9.80 12.87 -7.61
CA TYR A 240 -8.40 12.61 -7.96
C TYR A 240 -8.26 11.79 -9.24
N VAL A 241 -7.31 12.24 -10.07
CA VAL A 241 -6.82 11.53 -11.26
C VAL A 241 -5.30 11.42 -11.20
N PHE A 242 -4.70 10.61 -12.06
CA PHE A 242 -3.24 10.38 -12.03
C PHE A 242 -2.42 11.67 -12.20
N GLU A 243 -2.89 12.59 -13.02
CA GLU A 243 -2.26 13.89 -13.32
C GLU A 243 -2.19 14.84 -12.13
N ASP A 244 -2.91 14.55 -11.04
CA ASP A 244 -2.87 15.31 -9.79
C ASP A 244 -1.64 14.98 -8.92
N PHE A 245 -0.84 13.99 -9.32
CA PHE A 245 0.33 13.52 -8.59
C PHE A 245 1.62 13.77 -9.36
N GLU A 246 2.55 14.50 -8.77
CA GLU A 246 3.85 14.80 -9.34
C GLU A 246 4.96 14.36 -8.38
N ILE A 247 5.80 13.40 -8.80
CA ILE A 247 7.00 13.03 -8.06
C ILE A 247 8.14 13.96 -8.48
N ILE A 248 8.75 14.61 -7.49
CA ILE A 248 9.79 15.63 -7.68
C ILE A 248 11.13 15.04 -7.23
N ASP A 249 12.17 15.23 -8.05
CA ASP A 249 13.56 14.82 -7.77
C ASP A 249 13.71 13.32 -7.48
N TYR A 250 13.08 12.45 -8.26
CA TYR A 250 13.20 11.01 -8.11
C TYR A 250 14.42 10.46 -8.84
N GLU A 251 15.56 10.53 -8.18
CA GLU A 251 16.77 9.80 -8.59
C GLU A 251 16.76 8.39 -8.00
N HIS A 252 17.08 7.38 -8.80
CA HIS A 252 17.01 5.98 -8.38
C HIS A 252 18.00 5.11 -9.13
N HIS A 253 18.41 4.02 -8.50
CA HIS A 253 19.10 2.93 -9.18
C HIS A 253 18.18 2.20 -10.16
N PRO A 254 18.72 1.48 -11.15
CA PRO A 254 17.93 0.70 -12.10
C PRO A 254 16.98 -0.28 -11.41
N HIS A 255 15.89 -0.62 -12.09
CA HIS A 255 14.98 -1.69 -11.68
C HIS A 255 15.73 -3.01 -11.50
N ILE A 256 15.32 -3.81 -10.52
CA ILE A 256 15.78 -5.18 -10.30
C ILE A 256 14.60 -6.10 -10.59
N PRO A 257 14.62 -6.83 -11.72
CA PRO A 257 13.54 -7.75 -12.07
C PRO A 257 13.54 -8.95 -11.11
N ALA A 258 12.33 -9.39 -10.73
CA ALA A 258 12.15 -10.59 -9.93
C ALA A 258 10.84 -11.30 -10.33
N PRO A 259 10.79 -12.64 -10.30
CA PRO A 259 9.59 -13.37 -10.62
C PRO A 259 8.53 -13.18 -9.51
N VAL A 260 7.26 -13.10 -9.90
CA VAL A 260 6.15 -13.11 -8.95
C VAL A 260 5.93 -14.55 -8.47
N ALA A 261 5.72 -14.75 -7.19
CA ALA A 261 5.34 -16.05 -6.63
C ALA A 261 3.80 -16.15 -6.63
N ILE A 262 3.24 -17.09 -7.39
CA ILE A 262 1.80 -17.26 -7.67
C ILE A 262 1.27 -18.50 -6.93
#